data_ed586229008dc09fd9c848314860fab3
#
_entry.id   ed586229008dc09fd9c848314860fab3
#
_cell.length_a   1.000
_cell.length_b   1.000
_cell.length_c   1.000
_cell.angle_alpha   90.00
_cell.angle_beta   90.00
_cell.angle_gamma   90.00
#
_symmetry.space_group_name_H-M   'P 1'
#
loop_
_entity.id
_entity.type
_entity.pdbx_description
1 polymer ?
#
loop_
_entity_poly.entity_id
_entity_poly.type
_entity_poly.pdbx_seq_one_letter_code
_entity_poly.pdbx_strand_id
1 'polypeptide(L)'
;KEIDHLIKNIKNKTIDAISSNHNPVETESKKCSFAKAKFGIIGLESTFGIVNTVLKNEVEIDEIISLLSIKPREILNIKCPEIEIGNHANLTLFDPDQKWIYKESEINSKSKNSPFINYEFTGKICGIFNNGQIKINH
;
A
#
# COMPACT_ATOMS: atom_id res chain seq x y z
N LYS A 1 22.30 -1.90 -1.06
CA LYS A 1 22.77 -0.84 -0.11
C LYS A 1 21.65 0.08 0.36
N GLU A 2 20.90 0.74 -0.53
CA GLU A 2 19.85 1.70 -0.11
C GLU A 2 18.66 0.99 0.56
N ILE A 3 18.17 -0.09 -0.02
CA ILE A 3 17.08 -0.91 0.54
C ILE A 3 17.46 -1.45 1.92
N ASP A 4 18.68 -1.96 2.09
CA ASP A 4 19.16 -2.50 3.38
C ASP A 4 19.18 -1.41 4.46
N HIS A 5 19.55 -0.17 4.08
CA HIS A 5 19.49 0.98 4.98
C HIS A 5 18.07 1.34 5.38
N LEU A 6 17.12 1.31 4.43
CA LEU A 6 15.70 1.55 4.74
C LEU A 6 15.15 0.49 5.70
N ILE A 7 15.41 -0.80 5.43
CA ILE A 7 15.00 -1.91 6.31
C ILE A 7 15.59 -1.74 7.71
N LYS A 8 16.89 -1.41 7.81
CA LYS A 8 17.54 -1.16 9.09
C LYS A 8 16.87 -0.01 9.84
N ASN A 9 16.53 1.07 9.16
CA ASN A 9 15.89 2.23 9.78
C ASN A 9 14.45 1.92 10.22
N ILE A 10 13.72 1.07 9.50
CA ILE A 10 12.44 0.54 9.93
C ILE A 10 12.60 -0.27 11.22
N LYS A 11 13.53 -1.24 11.25
CA LYS A 11 13.83 -2.06 12.43
C LYS A 11 14.24 -1.23 13.65
N ASN A 12 14.97 -0.17 13.44
CA ASN A 12 15.40 0.75 14.50
C ASN A 12 14.32 1.80 14.87
N LYS A 13 13.14 1.73 14.26
CA LYS A 13 12.02 2.66 14.49
C LYS A 13 12.40 4.14 14.23
N THR A 14 13.29 4.37 13.26
CA THR A 14 13.67 5.72 12.80
C THR A 14 12.74 6.22 11.70
N ILE A 15 12.05 5.30 11.02
CA ILE A 15 10.99 5.60 10.04
C ILE A 15 9.65 5.39 10.71
N ASP A 16 8.83 6.44 10.74
CA ASP A 16 7.55 6.43 11.44
C ASP A 16 6.37 6.03 10.54
N ALA A 17 6.46 6.25 9.23
CA ALA A 17 5.36 5.95 8.32
C ALA A 17 5.84 5.60 6.91
N ILE A 18 5.04 4.81 6.21
CA ILE A 18 5.21 4.50 4.79
C ILE A 18 3.98 5.03 4.03
N SER A 19 4.23 5.81 2.98
CA SER A 19 3.20 6.34 2.10
C SER A 19 3.32 5.78 0.70
N SER A 20 2.18 5.56 0.04
CA SER A 20 2.13 5.11 -1.35
C SER A 20 2.67 6.16 -2.33
N ASN A 21 2.68 7.42 -1.95
CA ASN A 21 2.93 8.56 -2.85
C ASN A 21 2.14 8.46 -4.16
N HIS A 22 0.86 8.02 -4.06
CA HIS A 22 -0.03 7.83 -5.20
C HIS A 22 -0.20 9.13 -5.99
N ASN A 23 0.38 9.18 -7.16
CA ASN A 23 0.32 10.34 -8.05
C ASN A 23 0.00 9.88 -9.48
N PRO A 24 -1.28 9.66 -9.80
CA PRO A 24 -1.71 9.22 -11.12
C PRO A 24 -1.43 10.30 -12.17
N VAL A 25 -0.85 9.86 -13.26
CA VAL A 25 -0.60 10.72 -14.44
C VAL A 25 -1.15 10.05 -15.69
N GLU A 26 -1.50 10.85 -16.67
CA GLU A 26 -1.99 10.37 -17.96
C GLU A 26 -0.88 9.64 -18.72
N THR A 27 -1.25 8.59 -19.44
CA THR A 27 -0.31 7.75 -20.23
C THR A 27 0.46 8.59 -21.25
N GLU A 28 -0.19 9.58 -21.86
CA GLU A 28 0.40 10.49 -22.85
C GLU A 28 1.56 11.29 -22.26
N SER A 29 1.47 11.67 -20.99
CA SER A 29 2.53 12.41 -20.30
C SER A 29 3.79 11.57 -20.02
N LYS A 30 3.73 10.26 -20.26
CA LYS A 30 4.86 9.32 -20.21
C LYS A 30 5.39 8.94 -21.59
N LYS A 31 4.62 9.14 -22.67
CA LYS A 31 5.02 8.85 -24.05
C LYS A 31 5.85 9.99 -24.67
N CYS A 32 6.85 10.44 -23.94
CA CYS A 32 7.74 11.52 -24.38
C CYS A 32 9.18 11.22 -23.92
N SER A 33 10.13 12.09 -24.28
CA SER A 33 11.52 11.92 -23.81
C SER A 33 11.58 11.96 -22.28
N PHE A 34 12.51 11.23 -21.67
CA PHE A 34 12.69 11.12 -20.23
C PHE A 34 12.70 12.49 -19.53
N ALA A 35 13.39 13.46 -20.11
CA ALA A 35 13.49 14.82 -19.54
C ALA A 35 12.15 15.59 -19.51
N LYS A 36 11.18 15.19 -20.35
CA LYS A 36 9.85 15.83 -20.43
C LYS A 36 8.75 15.01 -19.73
N ALA A 37 9.04 13.75 -19.38
CA ALA A 37 8.06 12.88 -18.76
C ALA A 37 7.70 13.39 -17.37
N LYS A 38 6.39 13.48 -17.08
CA LYS A 38 5.91 13.85 -15.75
C LYS A 38 6.25 12.78 -14.73
N PHE A 39 6.66 13.20 -13.53
CA PHE A 39 6.79 12.32 -12.37
C PHE A 39 5.43 11.83 -11.89
N GLY A 40 5.42 10.65 -11.30
CA GLY A 40 4.23 10.07 -10.67
C GLY A 40 3.93 8.66 -11.15
N ILE A 41 3.45 7.86 -10.22
CA ILE A 41 2.95 6.50 -10.43
C ILE A 41 1.70 6.29 -9.59
N ILE A 42 0.87 5.32 -9.97
CA ILE A 42 -0.18 4.85 -9.08
C ILE A 42 0.42 3.91 -8.04
N GLY A 43 -0.05 4.01 -6.80
CA GLY A 43 0.50 3.22 -5.69
C GLY A 43 -0.53 2.68 -4.70
N LEU A 44 -1.74 3.28 -4.59
CA LEU A 44 -2.70 2.92 -3.55
C LEU A 44 -3.04 1.42 -3.53
N GLU A 45 -3.28 0.82 -4.69
CA GLU A 45 -3.73 -0.56 -4.82
C GLU A 45 -2.61 -1.58 -4.62
N SER A 46 -1.36 -1.18 -4.84
CA SER A 46 -0.18 -2.06 -4.76
C SER A 46 0.63 -1.88 -3.48
N THR A 47 0.38 -0.82 -2.70
CA THR A 47 1.23 -0.44 -1.55
C THR A 47 1.40 -1.58 -0.55
N PHE A 48 0.30 -2.21 -0.09
CA PHE A 48 0.39 -3.30 0.87
C PHE A 48 1.19 -4.49 0.29
N GLY A 49 0.87 -4.90 -0.93
CA GLY A 49 1.58 -5.99 -1.61
C GLY A 49 3.09 -5.72 -1.75
N ILE A 50 3.47 -4.51 -2.16
CA ILE A 50 4.88 -4.11 -2.27
C ILE A 50 5.58 -4.16 -0.92
N VAL A 51 5.01 -3.47 0.08
CA VAL A 51 5.60 -3.34 1.42
C VAL A 51 5.72 -4.70 2.08
N ASN A 52 4.65 -5.51 2.04
CA ASN A 52 4.66 -6.84 2.64
C ASN A 52 5.64 -7.78 1.91
N THR A 53 5.74 -7.72 0.59
CA THR A 53 6.72 -8.53 -0.17
C THR A 53 8.16 -8.25 0.28
N VAL A 54 8.48 -6.98 0.54
CA VAL A 54 9.83 -6.56 0.94
C VAL A 54 10.11 -6.82 2.42
N LEU A 55 9.12 -6.58 3.29
CA LEU A 55 9.33 -6.53 4.74
C LEU A 55 8.90 -7.79 5.48
N LYS A 56 8.12 -8.70 4.89
CA LYS A 56 7.54 -9.89 5.53
C LYS A 56 8.54 -10.74 6.32
N ASN A 57 9.78 -10.88 5.82
CA ASN A 57 10.82 -11.66 6.48
C ASN A 57 11.76 -10.80 7.34
N GLU A 58 11.49 -9.52 7.45
CA GLU A 58 12.35 -8.54 8.09
C GLU A 58 11.75 -7.98 9.38
N VAL A 59 10.41 -7.83 9.41
CA VAL A 59 9.64 -7.33 10.55
C VAL A 59 8.32 -8.07 10.67
N GLU A 60 7.71 -8.01 11.85
CA GLU A 60 6.39 -8.60 12.10
C GLU A 60 5.29 -7.85 11.35
N ILE A 61 4.19 -8.53 11.05
CA ILE A 61 3.04 -7.96 10.32
C ILE A 61 2.45 -6.74 11.04
N ASP A 62 2.44 -6.74 12.36
CA ASP A 62 1.95 -5.64 13.18
C ASP A 62 2.75 -4.35 12.95
N GLU A 63 4.07 -4.46 12.75
CA GLU A 63 4.90 -3.29 12.42
C GLU A 63 4.58 -2.77 11.01
N ILE A 64 4.34 -3.65 10.04
CA ILE A 64 3.92 -3.25 8.69
C ILE A 64 2.59 -2.48 8.74
N ILE A 65 1.61 -3.00 9.49
CA ILE A 65 0.30 -2.34 9.68
C ILE A 65 0.47 -1.01 10.41
N SER A 66 1.33 -0.98 11.42
CA SER A 66 1.64 0.24 12.17
C SER A 66 2.18 1.33 11.25
N LEU A 67 3.16 1.02 10.40
CA LEU A 67 3.78 1.95 9.45
C LEU A 67 2.82 2.44 8.35
N LEU A 68 1.88 1.60 7.93
CA LEU A 68 0.95 1.93 6.84
C LEU A 68 -0.34 2.61 7.32
N SER A 69 -0.73 2.40 8.57
CA SER A 69 -2.08 2.78 9.04
C SER A 69 -2.08 3.51 10.37
N ILE A 70 -1.50 2.94 11.43
CA ILE A 70 -1.63 3.47 12.79
C ILE A 70 -0.81 4.76 12.95
N LYS A 71 0.49 4.68 12.75
CA LYS A 71 1.40 5.83 12.89
C LYS A 71 1.08 7.01 11.96
N PRO A 72 0.70 6.80 10.67
CA PRO A 72 0.23 7.91 9.85
C PRO A 72 -0.98 8.64 10.44
N ARG A 73 -1.92 7.91 11.08
CA ARG A 73 -3.06 8.54 11.76
C ARG A 73 -2.64 9.33 13.00
N GLU A 74 -1.73 8.77 13.79
CA GLU A 74 -1.17 9.46 14.96
C GLU A 74 -0.48 10.77 14.57
N ILE A 75 0.38 10.74 13.54
CA ILE A 75 1.08 11.92 13.00
C ILE A 75 0.08 12.99 12.54
N LEU A 76 -1.01 12.57 11.91
CA LEU A 76 -2.05 13.48 11.40
C LEU A 76 -3.12 13.83 12.46
N ASN A 77 -2.98 13.34 13.69
CA ASN A 77 -3.95 13.49 14.77
C ASN A 77 -5.37 13.02 14.37
N ILE A 78 -5.44 11.90 13.64
CA ILE A 78 -6.68 11.24 13.22
C ILE A 78 -6.92 10.04 14.14
N LYS A 79 -8.12 9.95 14.74
CA LYS A 79 -8.48 8.83 15.60
C LYS A 79 -8.34 7.50 14.86
N CYS A 80 -7.60 6.54 15.45
CA CYS A 80 -7.53 5.19 14.95
C CYS A 80 -8.85 4.46 15.25
N PRO A 81 -9.51 3.81 14.29
CA PRO A 81 -10.69 3.00 14.58
C PRO A 81 -10.28 1.76 15.38
N GLU A 82 -11.10 1.43 16.37
CA GLU A 82 -10.93 0.28 17.26
C GLU A 82 -12.00 -0.77 16.97
N ILE A 83 -11.63 -2.05 17.11
CA ILE A 83 -12.56 -3.17 16.93
C ILE A 83 -13.25 -3.43 18.26
N GLU A 84 -14.33 -2.70 18.52
CA GLU A 84 -15.13 -2.81 19.73
C GLU A 84 -16.63 -2.83 19.42
N ILE A 85 -17.41 -3.46 20.28
CA ILE A 85 -18.87 -3.50 20.16
C ILE A 85 -19.43 -2.08 20.29
N GLY A 86 -20.22 -1.65 19.31
CA GLY A 86 -20.84 -0.32 19.25
C GLY A 86 -20.04 0.71 18.45
N ASN A 87 -18.79 0.42 18.09
CA ASN A 87 -18.01 1.29 17.21
C ASN A 87 -18.36 1.07 15.73
N HIS A 88 -18.21 2.14 14.93
CA HIS A 88 -18.32 2.03 13.49
C HIS A 88 -17.17 1.19 12.94
N ALA A 89 -17.51 0.11 12.23
CA ALA A 89 -16.52 -0.74 11.60
C ALA A 89 -15.83 -0.01 10.44
N ASN A 90 -14.49 0.00 10.51
CA ASN A 90 -13.60 0.46 9.44
C ASN A 90 -12.46 -0.55 9.37
N LEU A 91 -12.64 -1.59 8.57
CA LEU A 91 -11.82 -2.80 8.59
C LEU A 91 -11.26 -3.08 7.21
N THR A 92 -10.05 -3.60 7.18
CA THR A 92 -9.43 -4.17 6.00
C THR A 92 -9.16 -5.65 6.25
N LEU A 93 -9.69 -6.52 5.40
CA LEU A 93 -9.41 -7.94 5.40
C LEU A 93 -8.27 -8.22 4.43
N PHE A 94 -7.23 -8.87 4.89
CA PHE A 94 -6.08 -9.22 4.05
C PHE A 94 -5.51 -10.60 4.42
N ASP A 95 -4.81 -11.20 3.46
CA ASP A 95 -4.01 -12.40 3.66
C ASP A 95 -2.52 -12.03 3.45
N PRO A 96 -1.68 -12.10 4.50
CA PRO A 96 -0.28 -11.70 4.41
C PRO A 96 0.58 -12.69 3.62
N ASP A 97 0.08 -13.90 3.37
CA ASP A 97 0.82 -14.99 2.74
C ASP A 97 0.44 -15.22 1.28
N GLN A 98 -0.74 -14.75 0.89
CA GLN A 98 -1.26 -14.96 -0.45
C GLN A 98 -0.36 -14.30 -1.50
N LYS A 99 0.11 -15.11 -2.46
CA LYS A 99 0.82 -14.63 -3.65
C LYS A 99 -0.17 -14.27 -4.75
N TRP A 100 0.10 -13.19 -5.45
CA TRP A 100 -0.74 -12.72 -6.56
C TRP A 100 0.07 -11.89 -7.54
N ILE A 101 -0.39 -11.81 -8.79
CA ILE A 101 0.24 -11.01 -9.83
C ILE A 101 -0.57 -9.73 -10.01
N TYR A 102 0.08 -8.58 -9.95
CA TYR A 102 -0.54 -7.27 -10.17
C TYR A 102 -0.82 -7.05 -11.66
N LYS A 103 -2.05 -7.32 -12.09
CA LYS A 103 -2.46 -7.22 -13.48
C LYS A 103 -3.09 -5.86 -13.78
N GLU A 104 -2.80 -5.33 -14.96
CA GLU A 104 -3.38 -4.07 -15.43
C GLU A 104 -4.92 -4.09 -15.43
N SER A 105 -5.52 -5.25 -15.77
CA SER A 105 -6.97 -5.44 -15.80
C SER A 105 -7.64 -5.31 -14.44
N GLU A 106 -6.91 -5.52 -13.34
CA GLU A 106 -7.40 -5.48 -11.96
C GLU A 106 -7.25 -4.10 -11.32
N ILE A 107 -6.57 -3.16 -11.97
CA ILE A 107 -6.37 -1.81 -11.46
C ILE A 107 -7.67 -1.00 -11.55
N ASN A 108 -8.15 -0.46 -10.43
CA ASN A 108 -9.33 0.40 -10.37
C ASN A 108 -9.02 1.86 -10.69
N SER A 109 -7.80 2.31 -10.49
CA SER A 109 -7.37 3.66 -10.82
C SER A 109 -7.60 3.97 -12.31
N LYS A 110 -8.01 5.19 -12.63
CA LYS A 110 -8.16 5.65 -14.02
C LYS A 110 -6.83 5.62 -14.76
N SER A 111 -5.74 6.00 -14.10
CA SER A 111 -4.39 5.82 -14.62
C SER A 111 -3.93 4.37 -14.40
N LYS A 112 -3.26 3.81 -15.41
CA LYS A 112 -2.64 2.48 -15.33
C LYS A 112 -1.11 2.57 -15.22
N ASN A 113 -0.58 3.76 -14.93
CA ASN A 113 0.85 4.02 -14.89
C ASN A 113 1.47 3.46 -13.61
N SER A 114 1.93 2.22 -13.65
CA SER A 114 2.67 1.55 -12.58
C SER A 114 3.85 0.77 -13.15
N PRO A 115 5.03 0.85 -12.55
CA PRO A 115 6.18 0.01 -12.92
C PRO A 115 6.03 -1.44 -12.43
N PHE A 116 5.02 -1.72 -11.60
CA PHE A 116 4.82 -3.02 -10.96
C PHE A 116 3.83 -3.93 -11.69
N ILE A 117 3.32 -3.52 -12.85
CA ILE A 117 2.44 -4.38 -13.66
C ILE A 117 3.17 -5.70 -13.99
N ASN A 118 2.48 -6.83 -13.78
CA ASN A 118 2.99 -8.20 -13.89
C ASN A 118 4.02 -8.63 -12.82
N TYR A 119 4.25 -7.83 -11.78
CA TYR A 119 5.03 -8.28 -10.62
C TYR A 119 4.20 -9.22 -9.74
N GLU A 120 4.85 -10.25 -9.21
CA GLU A 120 4.29 -11.09 -8.15
C GLU A 120 4.52 -10.43 -6.80
N PHE A 121 3.43 -10.22 -6.06
CA PHE A 121 3.46 -9.75 -4.68
C PHE A 121 3.03 -10.83 -3.71
N THR A 122 3.50 -10.72 -2.48
CA THR A 122 3.02 -11.49 -1.33
C THR A 122 2.24 -10.55 -0.41
N GLY A 123 1.04 -10.97 -0.03
CA GLY A 123 0.10 -10.16 0.73
C GLY A 123 -0.98 -9.53 -0.16
N LYS A 124 -2.21 -10.00 -0.01
CA LYS A 124 -3.36 -9.56 -0.80
C LYS A 124 -4.43 -8.94 0.10
N ILE A 125 -4.96 -7.80 -0.31
CA ILE A 125 -6.17 -7.25 0.30
C ILE A 125 -7.37 -8.02 -0.24
N CYS A 126 -8.08 -8.72 0.64
CA CYS A 126 -9.25 -9.53 0.31
C CYS A 126 -10.55 -8.74 0.35
N GLY A 127 -10.60 -7.68 1.13
CA GLY A 127 -11.80 -6.84 1.21
C GLY A 127 -11.68 -5.70 2.18
N ILE A 128 -12.68 -4.82 2.12
CA ILE A 128 -12.83 -3.69 3.04
C ILE A 128 -14.26 -3.63 3.56
N PHE A 129 -14.42 -3.18 4.80
CA PHE A 129 -15.68 -2.79 5.38
C PHE A 129 -15.57 -1.35 5.87
N ASN A 130 -16.37 -0.45 5.30
CA ASN A 130 -16.35 0.96 5.67
C ASN A 130 -17.72 1.60 5.44
N ASN A 131 -18.17 2.47 6.34
CA ASN A 131 -19.45 3.17 6.27
C ASN A 131 -20.65 2.23 6.01
N GLY A 132 -20.69 1.07 6.67
CA GLY A 132 -21.75 0.08 6.49
C GLY A 132 -21.73 -0.67 5.14
N GLN A 133 -20.71 -0.45 4.32
CA GLN A 133 -20.55 -1.13 3.04
C GLN A 133 -19.37 -2.11 3.11
N ILE A 134 -19.56 -3.27 2.49
CA ILE A 134 -18.50 -4.26 2.30
C ILE A 134 -18.17 -4.38 0.81
N LYS A 135 -16.89 -4.41 0.49
CA LYS A 135 -16.39 -4.73 -0.84
C LYS A 135 -15.35 -5.83 -0.72
N ILE A 136 -15.61 -6.95 -1.37
CA ILE A 136 -14.68 -8.09 -1.44
C ILE A 136 -13.96 -8.05 -2.79
N ASN A 137 -12.65 -8.25 -2.76
CA ASN A 137 -11.81 -8.42 -3.94
C ASN A 137 -11.67 -9.91 -4.24
N HIS A 138 -11.97 -10.30 -5.43
CA HIS A 138 -11.85 -11.70 -5.92
C HIS A 138 -10.49 -11.97 -6.54
#